data_bafb1fb1ef7ab57b69e7b6f7d59ee060
#
_entry.id   bafb1fb1ef7ab57b69e7b6f7d59ee060
#
_cell.length_a   1.000
_cell.length_b   1.000
_cell.length_c   1.000
_cell.angle_alpha   90.00
_cell.angle_beta   90.00
_cell.angle_gamma   90.00
#
_symmetry.space_group_name_H-M   'P 1'
#
loop_
_entity.id
_entity.type
_entity.pdbx_description
1 polymer ?
#
loop_
_entity_poly.entity_id
_entity_poly.type
_entity_poly.pdbx_seq_one_letter_code
_entity_poly.pdbx_strand_id
1 'polypeptide(L)'
;MSYNRFFSIFLFCIGITTLTTSCNDIEDSFTDEYPIKSSITQEGYQIVLATTDLAVGENRFAFIVLSEKGFINRDNSMVTFYAPIKLSHELKEPVQFMYWDDLTRGSFVTNVVFPYPGKWNFKVDLLDKKEDISIQGEFTVNEKTTAPDEGDRAPVAKNKTLDNVVSIQQLSTGDTIDPELYRYSIKEAIESGKPTVITFSSPAFCRDEACGPQVKVLQKLSTRRNSSINFIHVEIYDNPVELQNDFKSGLYSEPFKKWNLPSFQWTFIINCIGEISHRYQGFVSSEELDGALRFYLTERGTKNLCSAI
;
A
#
# COMPACT_ATOMS: atom_id res chain seq x y z
N MET A 1 86.70 -28.81 -10.44
CA MET A 1 86.38 -27.47 -9.93
C MET A 1 85.36 -26.89 -10.88
N SER A 2 84.10 -26.93 -10.56
CA SER A 2 83.00 -26.55 -11.43
C SER A 2 82.18 -25.47 -10.74
N TYR A 3 82.05 -24.31 -11.35
CA TYR A 3 81.28 -23.19 -10.85
C TYR A 3 79.93 -23.19 -11.57
N ASN A 4 78.85 -23.48 -10.82
CA ASN A 4 77.52 -23.32 -11.30
C ASN A 4 77.03 -21.91 -10.98
N ARG A 5 76.69 -21.12 -12.00
CA ARG A 5 76.00 -19.84 -11.89
C ARG A 5 74.50 -20.10 -11.99
N PHE A 6 73.79 -19.80 -10.93
CA PHE A 6 72.30 -19.71 -10.92
C PHE A 6 71.87 -18.35 -11.51
N PHE A 7 71.10 -18.40 -12.58
CA PHE A 7 70.43 -17.26 -13.16
C PHE A 7 69.05 -17.18 -12.53
N SER A 8 68.80 -16.13 -11.75
CA SER A 8 67.49 -15.88 -11.14
C SER A 8 66.68 -15.02 -12.12
N ILE A 9 65.58 -15.58 -12.66
CA ILE A 9 64.64 -14.86 -13.52
C ILE A 9 63.60 -14.26 -12.60
N PHE A 10 63.59 -12.94 -12.47
CA PHE A 10 62.54 -12.18 -11.79
C PHE A 10 61.33 -12.07 -12.75
N LEU A 11 60.25 -12.81 -12.49
CA LEU A 11 58.97 -12.66 -13.18
C LEU A 11 58.23 -11.48 -12.55
N PHE A 12 58.12 -10.38 -13.31
CA PHE A 12 57.32 -9.23 -12.93
C PHE A 12 55.83 -9.55 -13.25
N CYS A 13 55.04 -9.96 -12.23
CA CYS A 13 53.62 -10.07 -12.37
C CYS A 13 52.98 -8.67 -12.36
N ILE A 14 52.61 -8.18 -13.50
CA ILE A 14 51.75 -7.00 -13.64
C ILE A 14 50.33 -7.45 -13.27
N GLY A 15 49.93 -7.10 -12.01
CA GLY A 15 48.57 -7.28 -11.59
C GLY A 15 47.62 -6.29 -12.27
N ILE A 16 46.84 -6.79 -13.23
CA ILE A 16 45.69 -6.06 -13.76
C ILE A 16 44.59 -6.13 -12.72
N THR A 17 44.44 -5.07 -11.94
CA THR A 17 43.25 -4.87 -11.09
C THR A 17 42.07 -4.51 -12.00
N THR A 18 41.26 -5.50 -12.33
CA THR A 18 39.92 -5.27 -12.90
C THR A 18 39.06 -4.68 -11.78
N LEU A 19 38.78 -3.39 -11.87
CA LEU A 19 37.70 -2.75 -11.12
C LEU A 19 36.39 -3.36 -11.62
N THR A 20 35.90 -4.38 -10.95
CA THR A 20 34.51 -4.80 -11.09
C THR A 20 33.65 -3.71 -10.43
N THR A 21 33.09 -2.82 -11.23
CA THR A 21 31.92 -2.04 -10.80
C THR A 21 30.82 -3.05 -10.48
N SER A 22 30.65 -3.34 -9.20
CA SER A 22 29.47 -3.99 -8.70
C SER A 22 28.30 -3.04 -8.99
N CYS A 23 27.51 -3.32 -10.03
CA CYS A 23 26.13 -2.87 -10.05
C CYS A 23 25.49 -3.50 -8.83
N ASN A 24 25.20 -2.69 -7.82
CA ASN A 24 24.25 -3.07 -6.80
C ASN A 24 22.91 -3.21 -7.52
N ASP A 25 22.60 -4.41 -7.93
CA ASP A 25 21.22 -4.82 -8.11
C ASP A 25 20.54 -4.53 -6.77
N ILE A 26 19.64 -3.55 -6.77
CA ILE A 26 18.69 -3.37 -5.67
C ILE A 26 17.84 -4.63 -5.75
N GLU A 27 18.25 -5.66 -5.02
CA GLU A 27 17.42 -6.83 -4.78
C GLU A 27 16.09 -6.30 -4.27
N ASP A 28 15.03 -6.69 -4.96
CA ASP A 28 13.64 -6.43 -4.59
C ASP A 28 13.43 -6.86 -3.13
N SER A 29 13.50 -5.90 -2.21
CA SER A 29 13.24 -6.12 -0.79
C SER A 29 11.73 -6.24 -0.48
N PHE A 30 10.94 -6.68 -1.45
CA PHE A 30 9.61 -7.17 -1.19
C PHE A 30 9.73 -8.48 -0.43
N THR A 31 9.59 -8.39 0.88
CA THR A 31 9.57 -9.59 1.72
C THR A 31 8.46 -10.51 1.22
N ASP A 32 8.78 -11.79 1.03
CA ASP A 32 7.81 -12.84 0.68
C ASP A 32 6.67 -13.01 1.72
N GLU A 33 6.70 -12.22 2.77
CA GLU A 33 5.77 -12.25 3.91
C GLU A 33 4.48 -11.44 3.71
N TYR A 34 4.34 -10.65 2.64
CA TYR A 34 3.07 -9.95 2.41
C TYR A 34 2.06 -10.83 1.64
N PRO A 35 0.79 -10.90 2.06
CA PRO A 35 0.18 -10.31 3.24
C PRO A 35 0.54 -11.05 4.54
N ILE A 36 0.71 -10.31 5.65
CA ILE A 36 0.98 -10.92 6.96
C ILE A 36 -0.27 -11.68 7.42
N LYS A 37 -0.09 -12.97 7.70
CA LYS A 37 -1.17 -13.87 8.12
C LYS A 37 -0.90 -14.38 9.54
N SER A 38 -1.94 -14.45 10.36
CA SER A 38 -1.87 -15.20 11.63
C SER A 38 -1.74 -16.69 11.36
N SER A 39 -1.40 -17.46 12.39
CA SER A 39 -1.61 -18.90 12.37
C SER A 39 -3.09 -19.22 12.20
N ILE A 40 -3.41 -20.36 11.58
CA ILE A 40 -4.78 -20.87 11.51
C ILE A 40 -5.15 -21.41 12.90
N THR A 41 -6.29 -21.00 13.46
CA THR A 41 -6.78 -21.53 14.73
C THR A 41 -7.24 -22.99 14.59
N GLN A 42 -7.50 -23.69 15.71
CA GLN A 42 -8.03 -25.05 15.67
C GLN A 42 -9.39 -25.13 14.99
N GLU A 43 -10.18 -24.06 15.08
CA GLU A 43 -11.51 -23.91 14.46
C GLU A 43 -11.42 -23.48 12.99
N GLY A 44 -10.21 -23.31 12.44
CA GLY A 44 -9.99 -22.98 11.02
C GLY A 44 -10.11 -21.48 10.68
N TYR A 45 -9.97 -20.58 11.66
CA TYR A 45 -9.98 -19.14 11.42
C TYR A 45 -8.56 -18.58 11.26
N GLN A 46 -8.42 -17.59 10.37
CA GLN A 46 -7.16 -16.89 10.10
C GLN A 46 -7.40 -15.39 9.94
N ILE A 47 -6.50 -14.58 10.49
CA ILE A 47 -6.43 -13.13 10.20
C ILE A 47 -5.41 -12.88 9.10
N VAL A 48 -5.75 -11.99 8.18
CA VAL A 48 -4.85 -11.40 7.19
C VAL A 48 -4.80 -9.90 7.44
N LEU A 49 -3.63 -9.36 7.78
CA LEU A 49 -3.46 -7.93 7.98
C LEU A 49 -3.43 -7.22 6.63
N ALA A 50 -4.34 -6.28 6.44
CA ALA A 50 -4.37 -5.40 5.28
C ALA A 50 -3.50 -4.16 5.49
N THR A 51 -3.27 -3.76 6.75
CA THR A 51 -2.36 -2.67 7.13
C THR A 51 -1.13 -3.25 7.79
N THR A 52 0.05 -3.03 7.22
CA THR A 52 1.33 -3.57 7.69
C THR A 52 2.41 -2.49 7.87
N ASP A 53 2.26 -1.33 7.22
CA ASP A 53 3.16 -0.19 7.34
C ASP A 53 2.71 0.73 8.49
N LEU A 54 2.84 0.20 9.71
CA LEU A 54 2.41 0.83 10.96
C LEU A 54 3.59 1.53 11.63
N ALA A 55 3.35 2.72 12.17
CA ALA A 55 4.36 3.50 12.88
C ALA A 55 3.83 4.08 14.19
N VAL A 56 4.73 4.64 14.98
CA VAL A 56 4.36 5.41 16.19
C VAL A 56 3.43 6.57 15.80
N GLY A 57 2.36 6.76 16.57
CA GLY A 57 1.33 7.77 16.30
C GLY A 57 0.00 7.16 15.88
N GLU A 58 -0.82 7.94 15.20
CA GLU A 58 -2.13 7.53 14.70
C GLU A 58 -2.00 6.58 13.52
N ASN A 59 -2.74 5.48 13.55
CA ASN A 59 -2.77 4.49 12.48
C ASN A 59 -4.20 4.01 12.22
N ARG A 60 -4.53 3.82 10.95
CA ARG A 60 -5.66 3.01 10.55
C ARG A 60 -5.22 1.55 10.53
N PHE A 61 -5.82 0.73 11.38
CA PHE A 61 -5.54 -0.71 11.45
C PHE A 61 -6.66 -1.49 10.78
N ALA A 62 -6.33 -2.16 9.68
CA ALA A 62 -7.29 -2.91 8.87
C ALA A 62 -6.85 -4.37 8.73
N PHE A 63 -7.81 -5.29 8.83
CA PHE A 63 -7.59 -6.72 8.67
C PHE A 63 -8.84 -7.42 8.15
N ILE A 64 -8.66 -8.61 7.62
CA ILE A 64 -9.75 -9.51 7.25
C ILE A 64 -9.68 -10.79 8.12
N VAL A 65 -10.82 -11.42 8.33
CA VAL A 65 -10.90 -12.72 8.99
C VAL A 65 -11.46 -13.73 8.01
N LEU A 66 -10.74 -14.81 7.83
CA LEU A 66 -11.07 -15.90 6.92
C LEU A 66 -11.42 -17.16 7.70
N SER A 67 -12.32 -17.95 7.15
CA SER A 67 -12.59 -19.34 7.52
C SER A 67 -12.55 -20.21 6.26
N GLU A 68 -12.71 -21.51 6.41
CA GLU A 68 -12.88 -22.44 5.28
C GLU A 68 -14.08 -22.06 4.37
N LYS A 69 -15.07 -21.34 4.90
CA LYS A 69 -16.26 -20.89 4.19
C LYS A 69 -16.13 -19.50 3.57
N GLY A 70 -14.96 -18.86 3.70
CA GLY A 70 -14.68 -17.51 3.19
C GLY A 70 -14.61 -16.43 4.28
N PHE A 71 -14.94 -15.22 3.89
CA PHE A 71 -14.87 -14.03 4.75
C PHE A 71 -15.85 -14.12 5.94
N ILE A 72 -15.36 -13.76 7.10
CA ILE A 72 -16.19 -13.60 8.33
C ILE A 72 -16.49 -12.12 8.50
N ASN A 73 -17.76 -11.81 8.75
CA ASN A 73 -18.18 -10.49 9.21
C ASN A 73 -18.94 -10.63 10.55
N ARG A 74 -18.75 -9.66 11.46
CA ARG A 74 -19.42 -9.60 12.77
C ARG A 74 -19.53 -8.12 13.19
N ASP A 75 -20.70 -7.69 13.62
CA ASP A 75 -20.94 -6.29 14.01
C ASP A 75 -20.33 -5.91 15.36
N ASN A 76 -20.30 -6.85 16.31
CA ASN A 76 -19.78 -6.59 17.65
C ASN A 76 -18.39 -7.22 17.79
N SER A 77 -17.36 -6.45 17.45
CA SER A 77 -16.00 -6.94 17.42
C SER A 77 -15.04 -5.97 18.09
N MET A 78 -14.02 -6.51 18.72
CA MET A 78 -13.00 -5.76 19.43
C MET A 78 -11.62 -6.25 19.03
N VAL A 79 -10.65 -5.35 18.99
CA VAL A 79 -9.24 -5.68 18.94
C VAL A 79 -8.55 -5.16 20.20
N THR A 80 -7.72 -6.01 20.78
CA THR A 80 -6.85 -5.66 21.90
C THR A 80 -5.42 -5.76 21.45
N PHE A 81 -4.65 -4.71 21.62
CA PHE A 81 -3.22 -4.64 21.30
C PHE A 81 -2.41 -4.67 22.58
N TYR A 82 -1.37 -5.48 22.59
CA TYR A 82 -0.45 -5.64 23.71
C TYR A 82 0.92 -5.11 23.32
N ALA A 83 1.42 -4.12 24.04
CA ALA A 83 2.71 -3.51 23.83
C ALA A 83 3.86 -4.52 24.00
N PRO A 84 5.06 -4.24 23.45
CA PRO A 84 6.24 -5.04 23.73
C PRO A 84 6.43 -5.31 25.22
N ILE A 85 6.80 -6.53 25.59
CA ILE A 85 6.76 -7.14 26.95
C ILE A 85 7.27 -6.23 28.09
N LYS A 86 8.15 -5.29 27.79
CA LYS A 86 8.74 -4.39 28.80
C LYS A 86 7.82 -3.22 29.20
N LEU A 87 6.71 -2.99 28.50
CA LEU A 87 5.93 -1.75 28.62
C LEU A 87 4.54 -1.95 29.25
N SER A 88 4.07 -3.18 29.45
CA SER A 88 2.79 -3.53 30.10
C SER A 88 1.61 -2.59 29.75
N HIS A 89 1.50 -2.23 28.48
CA HIS A 89 0.45 -1.35 27.98
C HIS A 89 -0.50 -2.11 27.05
N GLU A 90 -1.79 -1.94 27.27
CA GLU A 90 -2.86 -2.56 26.51
C GLU A 90 -3.75 -1.46 25.92
N LEU A 91 -4.03 -1.57 24.61
CA LEU A 91 -4.98 -0.70 23.91
C LEU A 91 -6.16 -1.57 23.47
N LYS A 92 -7.38 -1.11 23.67
CA LYS A 92 -8.58 -1.85 23.32
C LYS A 92 -9.52 -0.98 22.49
N GLU A 93 -9.74 -1.37 21.24
CA GLU A 93 -10.49 -0.59 20.29
C GLU A 93 -11.65 -1.40 19.67
N PRO A 94 -12.83 -0.80 19.51
CA PRO A 94 -13.89 -1.38 18.72
C PRO A 94 -13.48 -1.41 17.26
N VAL A 95 -13.85 -2.45 16.52
CA VAL A 95 -13.63 -2.53 15.09
C VAL A 95 -14.95 -2.46 14.34
N GLN A 96 -14.96 -1.74 13.23
CA GLN A 96 -16.09 -1.65 12.31
C GLN A 96 -15.83 -2.55 11.09
N PHE A 97 -16.83 -3.32 10.70
CA PHE A 97 -16.75 -4.07 9.45
C PHE A 97 -17.14 -3.18 8.27
N MET A 98 -16.21 -2.99 7.34
CA MET A 98 -16.38 -2.19 6.14
C MET A 98 -16.55 -3.12 4.94
N TYR A 99 -17.75 -3.13 4.35
CA TYR A 99 -18.03 -3.93 3.15
C TYR A 99 -17.27 -3.41 1.94
N TRP A 100 -16.76 -4.32 1.12
CA TRP A 100 -16.33 -4.01 -0.22
C TRP A 100 -17.57 -3.86 -1.13
N ASP A 101 -17.39 -3.40 -2.36
CA ASP A 101 -18.53 -3.10 -3.25
C ASP A 101 -19.46 -4.28 -3.54
N ASP A 102 -19.01 -5.52 -3.36
CA ASP A 102 -19.80 -6.73 -3.58
C ASP A 102 -20.70 -7.14 -2.40
N LEU A 103 -20.66 -6.43 -1.28
CA LEU A 103 -21.41 -6.66 -0.04
C LEU A 103 -21.24 -8.05 0.59
N THR A 104 -20.34 -8.87 0.07
CA THR A 104 -20.04 -10.22 0.60
C THR A 104 -18.70 -10.29 1.29
N ARG A 105 -17.75 -9.44 0.85
CA ARG A 105 -16.41 -9.32 1.39
C ARG A 105 -16.24 -7.99 2.08
N GLY A 106 -15.27 -7.92 2.98
CA GLY A 106 -14.99 -6.70 3.72
C GLY A 106 -13.78 -6.82 4.61
N SER A 107 -13.46 -5.72 5.25
CA SER A 107 -12.37 -5.61 6.20
C SER A 107 -12.87 -5.07 7.52
N PHE A 108 -12.30 -5.55 8.61
CA PHE A 108 -12.43 -4.91 9.91
C PHE A 108 -11.46 -3.75 9.98
N VAL A 109 -11.92 -2.60 10.47
CA VAL A 109 -11.14 -1.36 10.51
C VAL A 109 -11.30 -0.70 11.87
N THR A 110 -10.21 -0.20 12.42
CA THR A 110 -10.20 0.70 13.57
C THR A 110 -9.08 1.72 13.43
N ASN A 111 -9.16 2.82 14.17
CA ASN A 111 -8.08 3.76 14.37
C ASN A 111 -7.45 3.53 15.73
N VAL A 112 -6.13 3.56 15.80
CA VAL A 112 -5.37 3.31 17.03
C VAL A 112 -4.13 4.20 17.07
N VAL A 113 -3.76 4.64 18.28
CA VAL A 113 -2.52 5.39 18.51
C VAL A 113 -1.49 4.48 19.15
N PHE A 114 -0.42 4.14 18.42
CA PHE A 114 0.69 3.37 18.98
C PHE A 114 1.73 4.31 19.62
N PRO A 115 1.91 4.28 20.94
CA PRO A 115 2.84 5.19 21.62
C PRO A 115 4.31 4.77 21.51
N TYR A 116 4.59 3.53 21.09
CA TYR A 116 5.94 2.96 21.08
C TYR A 116 6.19 2.08 19.86
N PRO A 117 7.39 2.09 19.30
CA PRO A 117 7.81 1.15 18.27
C PRO A 117 8.10 -0.24 18.88
N GLY A 118 8.15 -1.25 18.03
CA GLY A 118 8.53 -2.60 18.41
C GLY A 118 7.51 -3.65 18.00
N LYS A 119 7.72 -4.87 18.47
CA LYS A 119 6.88 -6.02 18.17
C LYS A 119 5.68 -6.06 19.11
N TRP A 120 4.50 -5.85 18.55
CA TRP A 120 3.22 -5.87 19.24
C TRP A 120 2.50 -7.18 19.00
N ASN A 121 1.72 -7.62 19.98
CA ASN A 121 0.75 -8.69 19.80
C ASN A 121 -0.65 -8.07 19.70
N PHE A 122 -1.57 -8.77 19.07
CA PHE A 122 -2.98 -8.40 19.06
C PHE A 122 -3.86 -9.61 19.26
N LYS A 123 -5.06 -9.35 19.76
CA LYS A 123 -6.14 -10.31 19.92
C LYS A 123 -7.41 -9.70 19.36
N VAL A 124 -8.04 -10.40 18.42
CA VAL A 124 -9.34 -10.03 17.87
C VAL A 124 -10.39 -10.93 18.50
N ASP A 125 -11.40 -10.33 19.10
CA ASP A 125 -12.58 -11.00 19.63
C ASP A 125 -13.79 -10.61 18.75
N LEU A 126 -14.33 -11.58 18.02
CA LEU A 126 -15.52 -11.44 17.19
C LEU A 126 -16.69 -12.08 17.93
N LEU A 127 -17.57 -11.23 18.46
CA LEU A 127 -18.67 -11.68 19.32
C LEU A 127 -19.95 -11.93 18.51
N ASP A 128 -20.56 -13.09 18.70
CA ASP A 128 -21.87 -13.42 18.15
C ASP A 128 -22.66 -14.28 19.13
N LYS A 129 -23.98 -14.28 18.97
CA LYS A 129 -24.89 -15.10 19.78
C LYS A 129 -24.69 -16.61 19.68
N LYS A 130 -24.04 -17.05 18.58
CA LYS A 130 -23.84 -18.48 18.29
C LYS A 130 -22.47 -18.99 18.67
N GLU A 131 -21.45 -18.17 18.45
CA GLU A 131 -20.06 -18.57 18.62
C GLU A 131 -19.17 -17.33 18.73
N ASP A 132 -18.37 -17.27 19.78
CA ASP A 132 -17.34 -16.25 19.94
C ASP A 132 -16.04 -16.77 19.31
N ILE A 133 -15.46 -15.96 18.44
CA ILE A 133 -14.19 -16.25 17.76
C ILE A 133 -13.11 -15.37 18.37
N SER A 134 -12.00 -15.99 18.79
CA SER A 134 -10.84 -15.26 19.32
C SER A 134 -9.58 -15.68 18.55
N ILE A 135 -8.92 -14.72 17.92
CA ILE A 135 -7.72 -14.97 17.11
C ILE A 135 -6.62 -14.02 17.56
N GLN A 136 -5.39 -14.54 17.65
CA GLN A 136 -4.21 -13.77 18.03
C GLN A 136 -3.21 -13.72 16.88
N GLY A 137 -2.39 -12.67 16.88
CA GLY A 137 -1.31 -12.49 15.95
C GLY A 137 -0.31 -11.47 16.46
N GLU A 138 0.69 -11.20 15.64
CA GLU A 138 1.74 -10.23 15.93
C GLU A 138 2.01 -9.36 14.71
N PHE A 139 2.52 -8.14 14.96
CA PHE A 139 2.96 -7.20 13.93
C PHE A 139 4.03 -6.29 14.49
N THR A 140 4.64 -5.51 13.63
CA THR A 140 5.67 -4.53 14.02
C THR A 140 5.12 -3.11 13.85
N VAL A 141 5.36 -2.28 14.85
CA VAL A 141 5.20 -0.82 14.78
C VAL A 141 6.59 -0.23 14.63
N ASN A 142 6.83 0.53 13.58
CA ASN A 142 8.11 1.17 13.29
C ASN A 142 8.18 2.57 13.92
N GLU A 143 9.37 3.16 13.98
CA GLU A 143 9.53 4.58 14.35
C GLU A 143 8.85 5.51 13.33
N LYS A 144 8.94 5.14 12.04
CA LYS A 144 8.37 5.86 10.90
C LYS A 144 7.84 4.88 9.88
N THR A 145 6.91 5.35 9.07
CA THR A 145 6.35 4.60 7.94
C THR A 145 7.37 4.45 6.81
N THR A 146 7.20 3.41 6.00
CA THR A 146 7.99 3.17 4.78
C THR A 146 7.45 3.97 3.60
N ALA A 147 6.13 3.92 3.40
CA ALA A 147 5.44 4.75 2.43
C ALA A 147 5.35 6.21 2.92
N PRO A 148 5.17 7.19 2.03
CA PRO A 148 4.99 8.59 2.42
C PRO A 148 3.84 8.76 3.42
N ASP A 149 4.02 9.64 4.39
CA ASP A 149 3.09 9.83 5.51
C ASP A 149 2.22 11.09 5.35
N GLU A 150 1.21 11.20 6.19
CA GLU A 150 0.38 12.40 6.26
C GLU A 150 1.23 13.63 6.65
N GLY A 151 1.05 14.72 5.92
CA GLY A 151 1.87 15.91 6.02
C GLY A 151 3.09 15.97 5.10
N ASP A 152 3.52 14.83 4.54
CA ASP A 152 4.61 14.81 3.58
C ASP A 152 4.20 15.42 2.23
N ARG A 153 5.17 15.96 1.51
CA ARG A 153 4.99 16.31 0.10
C ARG A 153 4.83 15.04 -0.73
N ALA A 154 3.76 14.98 -1.52
CA ALA A 154 3.52 13.85 -2.43
C ALA A 154 4.68 13.72 -3.43
N PRO A 155 5.29 12.52 -3.56
CA PRO A 155 6.36 12.31 -4.53
C PRO A 155 5.85 12.54 -5.96
N VAL A 156 6.40 13.55 -6.64
CA VAL A 156 6.04 13.86 -8.03
C VAL A 156 6.55 12.75 -8.95
N ALA A 157 5.65 12.09 -9.68
CA ALA A 157 5.96 10.99 -10.57
C ALA A 157 5.18 11.11 -11.89
N LYS A 158 5.67 10.41 -12.92
CA LYS A 158 5.00 10.29 -14.23
C LYS A 158 4.52 8.87 -14.41
N ASN A 159 3.24 8.63 -14.11
CA ASN A 159 2.57 7.38 -14.47
C ASN A 159 2.09 7.43 -15.94
N LYS A 160 1.74 6.27 -16.47
CA LYS A 160 1.11 6.16 -17.78
C LYS A 160 -0.27 6.84 -17.79
N THR A 161 -0.54 7.55 -18.89
CA THR A 161 -1.79 8.24 -19.15
C THR A 161 -2.29 7.90 -20.55
N LEU A 162 -3.51 8.30 -20.89
CA LEU A 162 -4.09 8.11 -22.23
C LEU A 162 -3.21 8.71 -23.34
N ASP A 163 -2.50 9.79 -23.04
CA ASP A 163 -1.71 10.52 -24.05
C ASP A 163 -0.36 9.86 -24.37
N ASN A 164 0.10 8.92 -23.53
CA ASN A 164 1.43 8.32 -23.68
C ASN A 164 1.43 6.79 -23.86
N VAL A 165 0.27 6.20 -24.15
CA VAL A 165 0.13 4.78 -24.47
C VAL A 165 -0.47 4.58 -25.87
N VAL A 166 -0.14 3.46 -26.51
CA VAL A 166 -0.69 3.09 -27.82
C VAL A 166 -2.01 2.32 -27.66
N SER A 167 -2.21 1.72 -26.52
CA SER A 167 -3.38 0.90 -26.23
C SER A 167 -3.78 1.08 -24.76
N ILE A 168 -5.09 1.14 -24.50
CA ILE A 168 -5.63 1.30 -23.14
C ILE A 168 -5.25 0.14 -22.20
N GLN A 169 -4.99 -1.05 -22.75
CA GLN A 169 -4.54 -2.22 -21.99
C GLN A 169 -3.13 -2.02 -21.36
N GLN A 170 -2.37 -1.05 -21.84
CA GLN A 170 -1.07 -0.69 -21.24
C GLN A 170 -1.22 0.13 -19.94
N LEU A 171 -2.43 0.54 -19.58
CA LEU A 171 -2.73 1.36 -18.40
C LEU A 171 -3.04 0.54 -17.16
N SER A 172 -3.55 -0.67 -17.31
CA SER A 172 -3.98 -1.50 -16.18
C SER A 172 -4.09 -2.97 -16.54
N THR A 173 -3.92 -3.80 -15.52
CA THR A 173 -4.20 -5.25 -15.58
C THR A 173 -5.69 -5.58 -15.40
N GLY A 174 -6.55 -4.61 -15.10
CA GLY A 174 -7.97 -4.81 -14.87
C GLY A 174 -8.76 -5.10 -16.16
N ASP A 175 -9.81 -5.90 -16.05
CA ASP A 175 -10.70 -6.24 -17.17
C ASP A 175 -11.48 -5.03 -17.71
N THR A 176 -11.80 -4.07 -16.85
CA THR A 176 -12.52 -2.85 -17.20
C THR A 176 -11.68 -1.64 -16.84
N ILE A 177 -11.25 -0.90 -17.86
CA ILE A 177 -10.41 0.28 -17.72
C ILE A 177 -11.26 1.52 -17.97
N ASP A 178 -11.44 2.36 -16.92
CA ASP A 178 -12.12 3.64 -17.04
C ASP A 178 -11.12 4.73 -17.47
N PRO A 179 -11.24 5.30 -18.68
CA PRO A 179 -10.31 6.31 -19.18
C PRO A 179 -10.18 7.55 -18.27
N GLU A 180 -11.22 7.88 -17.50
CA GLU A 180 -11.22 9.06 -16.62
C GLU A 180 -10.14 8.99 -15.53
N LEU A 181 -9.73 7.78 -15.13
CA LEU A 181 -8.68 7.56 -14.12
C LEU A 181 -7.25 7.70 -14.66
N TYR A 182 -7.09 7.95 -15.96
CA TYR A 182 -5.79 8.01 -16.64
C TYR A 182 -5.59 9.30 -17.46
N ARG A 183 -6.35 10.34 -17.16
CA ARG A 183 -6.27 11.64 -17.86
C ARG A 183 -5.02 12.44 -17.47
N TYR A 184 -4.55 12.27 -16.25
CA TYR A 184 -3.45 13.05 -15.69
C TYR A 184 -2.38 12.12 -15.11
N SER A 185 -1.13 12.51 -15.24
CA SER A 185 -0.07 11.99 -14.41
C SER A 185 -0.18 12.57 -12.99
N ILE A 186 0.47 11.92 -12.01
CA ILE A 186 0.57 12.44 -10.63
C ILE A 186 1.14 13.86 -10.65
N LYS A 187 2.16 14.10 -11.50
CA LYS A 187 2.78 15.42 -11.65
C LYS A 187 1.75 16.47 -12.08
N GLU A 188 1.02 16.22 -13.16
CA GLU A 188 0.03 17.16 -13.70
C GLU A 188 -1.12 17.40 -12.74
N ALA A 189 -1.56 16.37 -12.03
CA ALA A 189 -2.62 16.50 -11.04
C ALA A 189 -2.21 17.36 -9.85
N ILE A 190 -0.99 17.20 -9.32
CA ILE A 190 -0.44 18.05 -8.26
C ILE A 190 -0.30 19.50 -8.76
N GLU A 191 0.25 19.71 -9.96
CA GLU A 191 0.43 21.03 -10.57
C GLU A 191 -0.91 21.75 -10.87
N SER A 192 -2.01 20.99 -10.99
CA SER A 192 -3.35 21.58 -11.21
C SER A 192 -3.90 22.34 -10.02
N GLY A 193 -3.32 22.17 -8.82
CA GLY A 193 -3.82 22.76 -7.58
C GLY A 193 -5.18 22.22 -7.12
N LYS A 194 -5.68 21.12 -7.70
CA LYS A 194 -6.89 20.43 -7.23
C LYS A 194 -6.53 19.31 -6.26
N PRO A 195 -7.36 19.06 -5.23
CA PRO A 195 -7.22 17.83 -4.46
C PRO A 195 -7.22 16.61 -5.38
N THR A 196 -6.40 15.62 -5.06
CA THR A 196 -6.21 14.45 -5.91
C THR A 196 -6.30 13.18 -5.08
N VAL A 197 -7.07 12.20 -5.55
CA VAL A 197 -7.07 10.84 -5.02
C VAL A 197 -6.23 9.97 -5.94
N ILE A 198 -5.21 9.31 -5.38
CA ILE A 198 -4.32 8.42 -6.12
C ILE A 198 -4.44 7.03 -5.52
N THR A 199 -4.78 6.04 -6.35
CA THR A 199 -4.75 4.62 -5.95
C THR A 199 -3.67 3.88 -6.73
N PHE A 200 -2.75 3.24 -6.01
CA PHE A 200 -1.81 2.27 -6.54
C PHE A 200 -2.37 0.88 -6.35
N SER A 201 -2.58 0.16 -7.44
CA SER A 201 -3.06 -1.21 -7.39
C SER A 201 -2.79 -1.97 -8.69
N SER A 202 -2.88 -3.30 -8.65
CA SER A 202 -2.81 -4.16 -9.82
C SER A 202 -4.03 -5.09 -9.81
N PRO A 203 -5.15 -4.72 -10.45
CA PRO A 203 -6.44 -5.41 -10.29
C PRO A 203 -6.43 -6.91 -10.56
N ALA A 204 -5.65 -7.38 -11.56
CA ALA A 204 -5.57 -8.80 -11.88
C ALA A 204 -4.54 -9.58 -11.05
N PHE A 205 -3.59 -8.89 -10.40
CA PHE A 205 -2.45 -9.53 -9.71
C PHE A 205 -2.33 -9.15 -8.23
N CYS A 206 -3.43 -8.73 -7.64
CA CYS A 206 -3.51 -8.39 -6.22
C CYS A 206 -3.49 -9.67 -5.36
N ARG A 207 -2.65 -9.66 -4.33
CA ARG A 207 -2.52 -10.80 -3.40
C ARG A 207 -3.63 -10.87 -2.35
N ASP A 208 -4.31 -9.74 -2.10
CA ASP A 208 -5.36 -9.57 -1.07
C ASP A 208 -6.77 -9.41 -1.65
N GLU A 209 -6.95 -9.56 -2.96
CA GLU A 209 -8.21 -9.42 -3.69
C GLU A 209 -8.89 -8.03 -3.62
N ALA A 210 -8.30 -7.06 -2.93
CA ALA A 210 -8.90 -5.75 -2.70
C ALA A 210 -8.69 -4.75 -3.85
N CYS A 211 -7.70 -4.98 -4.74
CA CYS A 211 -7.30 -4.04 -5.78
C CYS A 211 -8.43 -3.74 -6.79
N GLY A 212 -9.08 -4.78 -7.31
CA GLY A 212 -10.20 -4.61 -8.24
C GLY A 212 -11.38 -3.84 -7.62
N PRO A 213 -11.87 -4.23 -6.43
CA PRO A 213 -12.87 -3.47 -5.68
C PRO A 213 -12.45 -2.02 -5.42
N GLN A 214 -11.18 -1.74 -5.11
CA GLN A 214 -10.71 -0.37 -4.87
C GLN A 214 -10.78 0.50 -6.13
N VAL A 215 -10.41 -0.02 -7.29
CA VAL A 215 -10.53 0.73 -8.56
C VAL A 215 -12.00 1.06 -8.85
N LYS A 216 -12.95 0.17 -8.54
CA LYS A 216 -14.39 0.45 -8.68
C LYS A 216 -14.84 1.58 -7.74
N VAL A 217 -14.32 1.66 -6.53
CA VAL A 217 -14.57 2.80 -5.63
C VAL A 217 -14.10 4.11 -6.26
N LEU A 218 -12.89 4.13 -6.87
CA LEU A 218 -12.40 5.31 -7.59
C LEU A 218 -13.33 5.71 -8.74
N GLN A 219 -13.72 4.76 -9.59
CA GLN A 219 -14.62 4.99 -10.71
C GLN A 219 -15.95 5.62 -10.25
N LYS A 220 -16.54 5.07 -9.19
CA LYS A 220 -17.79 5.56 -8.61
C LYS A 220 -17.65 6.99 -8.09
N LEU A 221 -16.54 7.31 -7.43
CA LEU A 221 -16.28 8.67 -6.90
C LEU A 221 -15.92 9.65 -8.01
N SER A 222 -15.12 9.26 -9.00
CA SER A 222 -14.73 10.10 -10.13
C SER A 222 -15.96 10.57 -10.91
N THR A 223 -16.90 9.68 -11.18
CA THR A 223 -18.17 10.02 -11.86
C THR A 223 -18.97 11.11 -11.14
N ARG A 224 -18.86 11.17 -9.81
CA ARG A 224 -19.60 12.14 -8.99
C ARG A 224 -18.88 13.46 -8.76
N ARG A 225 -17.52 13.48 -8.85
CA ARG A 225 -16.71 14.59 -8.32
C ARG A 225 -15.55 15.05 -9.22
N ASN A 226 -15.44 14.58 -10.45
CA ASN A 226 -14.33 14.85 -11.37
C ASN A 226 -14.09 16.34 -11.69
N SER A 227 -15.10 17.20 -11.51
CA SER A 227 -14.95 18.64 -11.71
C SER A 227 -14.10 19.32 -10.64
N SER A 228 -14.10 18.80 -9.40
CA SER A 228 -13.48 19.42 -8.24
C SER A 228 -12.27 18.67 -7.71
N ILE A 229 -12.14 17.38 -8.02
CA ILE A 229 -11.12 16.47 -7.52
C ILE A 229 -10.58 15.66 -8.68
N ASN A 230 -9.26 15.46 -8.74
CA ASN A 230 -8.64 14.52 -9.67
C ASN A 230 -8.66 13.11 -9.07
N PHE A 231 -8.90 12.10 -9.92
CA PHE A 231 -8.84 10.69 -9.54
C PHE A 231 -7.87 9.99 -10.48
N ILE A 232 -6.89 9.29 -9.89
CA ILE A 232 -5.83 8.61 -10.64
C ILE A 232 -5.70 7.18 -10.14
N HIS A 233 -5.75 6.23 -11.06
CA HIS A 233 -5.28 4.88 -10.84
C HIS A 233 -3.87 4.74 -11.43
N VAL A 234 -2.96 4.21 -10.63
CA VAL A 234 -1.58 3.89 -11.03
C VAL A 234 -1.42 2.38 -10.97
N GLU A 235 -1.22 1.77 -12.12
CA GLU A 235 -0.85 0.35 -12.19
C GLU A 235 0.53 0.15 -11.55
N ILE A 236 0.64 -0.85 -10.69
CA ILE A 236 1.88 -1.18 -9.99
C ILE A 236 2.95 -1.67 -10.97
N TYR A 237 2.54 -2.39 -12.00
CA TYR A 237 3.44 -2.91 -13.01
C TYR A 237 3.51 -2.00 -14.25
N ASP A 238 4.73 -1.77 -14.72
CA ASP A 238 4.95 -0.96 -15.92
C ASP A 238 4.57 -1.68 -17.22
N ASN A 239 4.51 -3.00 -17.20
CA ASN A 239 4.23 -3.85 -18.34
C ASN A 239 2.98 -4.75 -18.16
N PRO A 240 1.78 -4.17 -17.96
CA PRO A 240 0.58 -4.95 -17.64
C PRO A 240 0.17 -5.93 -18.74
N VAL A 241 0.48 -5.64 -20.01
CA VAL A 241 0.13 -6.52 -21.14
C VAL A 241 0.99 -7.78 -21.14
N GLU A 242 2.30 -7.63 -20.97
CA GLU A 242 3.26 -8.74 -20.92
C GLU A 242 3.02 -9.59 -19.67
N LEU A 243 2.72 -8.94 -18.56
CA LEU A 243 2.43 -9.59 -17.28
C LEU A 243 1.25 -10.56 -17.35
N GLN A 244 0.22 -10.24 -18.15
CA GLN A 244 -0.94 -11.16 -18.35
C GLN A 244 -0.52 -12.47 -19.04
N ASN A 245 0.56 -12.46 -19.83
CA ASN A 245 1.07 -13.65 -20.51
C ASN A 245 2.09 -14.42 -19.66
N ASP A 246 2.90 -13.70 -18.89
CA ASP A 246 3.90 -14.28 -17.98
C ASP A 246 4.01 -13.44 -16.70
N PHE A 247 3.45 -13.98 -15.62
CA PHE A 247 3.49 -13.34 -14.29
C PHE A 247 4.92 -13.02 -13.79
N LYS A 248 5.91 -13.79 -14.21
CA LYS A 248 7.30 -13.57 -13.81
C LYS A 248 7.97 -12.41 -14.55
N SER A 249 7.36 -11.91 -15.62
CA SER A 249 7.87 -10.77 -16.39
C SER A 249 7.54 -9.41 -15.79
N GLY A 250 6.86 -9.36 -14.64
CA GLY A 250 6.40 -8.12 -14.01
C GLY A 250 7.53 -7.16 -13.67
N LEU A 251 7.42 -5.92 -14.16
CA LEU A 251 8.34 -4.82 -13.85
C LEU A 251 7.59 -3.76 -13.08
N TYR A 252 8.04 -3.45 -11.86
CA TYR A 252 7.40 -2.39 -11.08
C TYR A 252 7.54 -1.03 -11.75
N SER A 253 6.44 -0.28 -11.77
CA SER A 253 6.37 1.06 -12.35
C SER A 253 7.24 2.07 -11.57
N GLU A 254 7.73 3.12 -12.28
CA GLU A 254 8.52 4.18 -11.65
C GLU A 254 7.77 4.86 -10.50
N PRO A 255 6.47 5.23 -10.62
CA PRO A 255 5.73 5.81 -9.51
C PRO A 255 5.68 4.92 -8.27
N PHE A 256 5.43 3.62 -8.45
CA PHE A 256 5.38 2.67 -7.35
C PHE A 256 6.70 2.61 -6.57
N LYS A 257 7.83 2.52 -7.28
CA LYS A 257 9.17 2.55 -6.69
C LYS A 257 9.46 3.88 -5.99
N LYS A 258 9.13 4.99 -6.65
CA LYS A 258 9.41 6.34 -6.14
C LYS A 258 8.61 6.67 -4.87
N TRP A 259 7.40 6.13 -4.75
CA TRP A 259 6.58 6.26 -3.55
C TRP A 259 6.99 5.28 -2.44
N ASN A 260 7.98 4.42 -2.70
CA ASN A 260 8.53 3.46 -1.76
C ASN A 260 7.44 2.61 -1.06
N LEU A 261 6.46 2.14 -1.85
CA LEU A 261 5.30 1.44 -1.33
C LEU A 261 5.67 0.00 -0.97
N PRO A 262 5.49 -0.44 0.30
CA PRO A 262 5.87 -1.79 0.72
C PRO A 262 4.84 -2.88 0.36
N SER A 263 3.72 -2.52 -0.27
CA SER A 263 2.66 -3.46 -0.65
C SER A 263 1.84 -2.96 -1.83
N PHE A 264 0.92 -3.78 -2.35
CA PHE A 264 0.26 -3.56 -3.64
C PHE A 264 -1.01 -2.71 -3.60
N GLN A 265 -1.53 -2.40 -2.43
CA GLN A 265 -2.81 -1.69 -2.31
C GLN A 265 -2.65 -0.45 -1.46
N TRP A 266 -2.62 0.71 -2.11
CA TRP A 266 -2.53 2.01 -1.45
C TRP A 266 -3.47 3.02 -2.07
N THR A 267 -4.08 3.85 -1.23
CA THR A 267 -4.82 5.04 -1.67
C THR A 267 -4.36 6.25 -0.86
N PHE A 268 -4.08 7.35 -1.55
CA PHE A 268 -3.66 8.61 -0.96
C PHE A 268 -4.61 9.72 -1.37
N ILE A 269 -4.87 10.65 -0.45
CA ILE A 269 -5.52 11.93 -0.76
C ILE A 269 -4.46 13.01 -0.65
N ILE A 270 -4.25 13.73 -1.74
CA ILE A 270 -3.34 14.86 -1.85
C ILE A 270 -4.16 16.15 -1.81
N ASN A 271 -3.77 17.07 -0.97
CA ASN A 271 -4.41 18.39 -0.91
C ASN A 271 -3.97 19.29 -2.07
N CYS A 272 -4.60 20.45 -2.21
CA CYS A 272 -4.32 21.41 -3.30
C CYS A 272 -2.93 22.06 -3.26
N ILE A 273 -2.19 21.95 -2.17
CA ILE A 273 -0.79 22.41 -2.07
C ILE A 273 0.21 21.28 -2.28
N GLY A 274 -0.25 20.07 -2.64
CA GLY A 274 0.60 18.93 -2.97
C GLY A 274 1.10 18.13 -1.77
N GLU A 275 0.43 18.23 -0.62
CA GLU A 275 0.75 17.41 0.58
C GLU A 275 -0.24 16.27 0.74
N ILE A 276 0.23 15.15 1.26
CA ILE A 276 -0.59 14.01 1.61
C ILE A 276 -1.44 14.37 2.83
N SER A 277 -2.74 14.32 2.68
CA SER A 277 -3.67 14.57 3.79
C SER A 277 -4.21 13.30 4.41
N HIS A 278 -4.27 12.22 3.65
CA HIS A 278 -4.68 10.90 4.13
C HIS A 278 -3.95 9.81 3.36
N ARG A 279 -3.66 8.74 4.05
CA ARG A 279 -3.06 7.54 3.47
C ARG A 279 -3.82 6.29 3.92
N TYR A 280 -4.05 5.37 3.00
CA TYR A 280 -4.76 4.13 3.26
C TYR A 280 -4.00 2.96 2.64
N GLN A 281 -3.60 2.02 3.47
CA GLN A 281 -3.12 0.71 3.02
C GLN A 281 -4.29 -0.29 3.08
N GLY A 282 -4.42 -1.14 2.07
CA GLY A 282 -5.57 -2.02 1.93
C GLY A 282 -6.82 -1.29 1.41
N PHE A 283 -7.97 -1.95 1.47
CA PHE A 283 -9.24 -1.40 0.98
C PHE A 283 -9.70 -0.22 1.81
N VAL A 284 -10.15 0.84 1.14
CA VAL A 284 -10.86 1.98 1.74
C VAL A 284 -12.19 2.17 1.03
N SER A 285 -13.26 2.27 1.80
CA SER A 285 -14.62 2.35 1.26
C SER A 285 -14.91 3.71 0.61
N SER A 286 -15.96 3.76 -0.23
CA SER A 286 -16.44 5.02 -0.80
C SER A 286 -16.90 6.00 0.28
N GLU A 287 -17.43 5.52 1.39
CA GLU A 287 -17.89 6.31 2.53
C GLU A 287 -16.72 6.93 3.29
N GLU A 288 -15.63 6.17 3.55
CA GLU A 288 -14.40 6.69 4.17
C GLU A 288 -13.77 7.77 3.30
N LEU A 289 -13.58 7.49 1.99
CA LEU A 289 -13.00 8.46 1.05
C LEU A 289 -13.88 9.71 0.90
N ASP A 290 -15.19 9.54 0.75
CA ASP A 290 -16.12 10.67 0.64
C ASP A 290 -16.14 11.52 1.92
N GLY A 291 -16.02 10.88 3.08
CA GLY A 291 -15.87 11.52 4.38
C GLY A 291 -14.63 12.42 4.44
N ALA A 292 -13.46 11.87 4.08
CA ALA A 292 -12.20 12.60 4.03
C ALA A 292 -12.21 13.74 2.99
N LEU A 293 -12.87 13.52 1.84
CA LEU A 293 -12.95 14.50 0.76
C LEU A 293 -13.93 15.66 1.05
N ARG A 294 -14.90 15.48 1.96
CA ARG A 294 -15.89 16.54 2.29
C ARG A 294 -15.25 17.86 2.70
N PHE A 295 -14.12 17.79 3.41
CA PHE A 295 -13.40 18.99 3.82
C PHE A 295 -13.04 19.86 2.61
N TYR A 296 -12.53 19.26 1.52
CA TYR A 296 -12.11 19.97 0.31
C TYR A 296 -13.26 20.47 -0.55
N LEU A 297 -14.48 19.98 -0.32
CA LEU A 297 -15.69 20.37 -1.04
C LEU A 297 -16.44 21.51 -0.36
N THR A 298 -16.00 21.92 0.85
CA THR A 298 -16.59 23.07 1.55
C THR A 298 -15.89 24.36 1.16
N GLU A 299 -16.64 25.48 1.15
CA GLU A 299 -16.03 26.81 0.92
C GLU A 299 -14.89 27.14 1.90
N ARG A 300 -14.93 26.60 3.12
CA ARG A 300 -13.86 26.75 4.12
C ARG A 300 -12.61 25.97 3.74
N GLY A 301 -12.75 24.74 3.29
CA GLY A 301 -11.63 23.89 2.86
C GLY A 301 -10.94 24.46 1.64
N THR A 302 -11.72 24.89 0.64
CA THR A 302 -11.20 25.47 -0.60
C THR A 302 -10.55 26.85 -0.34
N LYS A 303 -11.18 27.71 0.46
CA LYS A 303 -10.63 29.04 0.75
C LYS A 303 -9.43 29.04 1.71
N ASN A 304 -9.37 28.14 2.67
CA ASN A 304 -8.29 28.16 3.68
C ASN A 304 -7.01 27.44 3.23
N LEU A 305 -7.11 26.41 2.39
CA LEU A 305 -5.95 25.65 1.91
C LEU A 305 -5.60 25.93 0.44
N CYS A 306 -6.61 26.14 -0.42
CA CYS A 306 -6.40 26.19 -1.85
C CYS A 306 -6.37 27.62 -2.44
N SER A 307 -6.71 28.65 -1.64
CA SER A 307 -6.66 30.07 -2.08
C SER A 307 -5.33 30.77 -1.74
N ALA A 308 -4.36 30.05 -1.19
CA ALA A 308 -3.03 30.58 -0.86
C ALA A 308 -2.01 30.39 -2.01
N ILE A 309 -2.48 29.95 -3.16
CA ILE A 309 -1.75 29.86 -4.42
C ILE A 309 -2.32 30.91 -5.37
#